data_da75252c29259bad5c545467a97c89ab
#
_entry.id   da75252c29259bad5c545467a97c89ab
#
_cell.length_a   1.000
_cell.length_b   1.000
_cell.length_c   1.000
_cell.angle_alpha   90.00
_cell.angle_beta   90.00
_cell.angle_gamma   90.00
#
_symmetry.space_group_name_H-M   'P 1'
#
loop_
_entity.id
_entity.type
_entity.pdbx_description
1 polymer ?
#
loop_
_entity_poly.entity_id
_entity_poly.type
_entity_poly.pdbx_seq_one_letter_code
_entity_poly.pdbx_strand_id
1 'polypeptide(L)'
;MTTQLLEDITHRGLVSQVSDLAQLEQLLATSQVVYCGFDPTAGSLHIGHLVPLLMLKRFNDAGHKAVALIGGATGLIGDPSFKATERSLNSKETVQGWVADLSSQVESVMNPHLSEPIQLKNNADWFSGIEVLDFFRDVGKHFSINNMINRESVKQRLQRPDQGLSFTEFSYTLLQSYDFAKLNSELGCSVQIGGNDQWGNIVSGIDLTRRLNKQTVYGLTLPLITKSDGTKFGKTEGGAIWLDPKKTSPYRFYQFWLNCDDADVYNFLRFYTFLSIKEIEAIEANDITSCLLYTSDAADDGESV
;
A
#
# COMPACT_ATOMS: atom_id res chain seq x y z
N MET A 1 10.46 -22.74 -0.13
CA MET A 1 10.56 -21.27 -0.03
C MET A 1 9.21 -20.57 -0.02
N THR A 2 8.25 -20.96 -0.81
CA THR A 2 6.98 -20.22 -1.00
C THR A 2 5.98 -20.33 0.17
N THR A 3 5.82 -21.52 0.74
CA THR A 3 5.03 -21.72 1.98
C THR A 3 5.57 -20.84 3.10
N GLN A 4 6.87 -20.67 3.16
CA GLN A 4 7.56 -19.83 4.15
C GLN A 4 7.23 -18.34 4.02
N LEU A 5 7.00 -17.80 2.80
CA LEU A 5 6.62 -16.38 2.62
C LEU A 5 5.24 -16.10 3.22
N LEU A 6 4.20 -16.86 2.83
CA LEU A 6 2.84 -16.65 3.33
C LEU A 6 2.74 -16.90 4.84
N GLU A 7 3.46 -17.90 5.35
CA GLU A 7 3.57 -18.15 6.79
C GLU A 7 4.24 -16.96 7.50
N ASP A 8 5.38 -16.46 7.01
CA ASP A 8 6.09 -15.33 7.61
C ASP A 8 5.22 -14.08 7.66
N ILE A 9 4.62 -13.68 6.53
CA ILE A 9 3.79 -12.46 6.49
C ILE A 9 2.50 -12.59 7.32
N THR A 10 1.97 -13.80 7.45
CA THR A 10 0.80 -14.09 8.31
C THR A 10 1.18 -14.00 9.80
N HIS A 11 2.28 -14.63 10.21
CA HIS A 11 2.78 -14.55 11.59
C HIS A 11 3.14 -13.12 12.00
N ARG A 12 3.60 -12.30 11.05
CA ARG A 12 3.86 -10.86 11.29
C ARG A 12 2.59 -10.02 11.45
N GLY A 13 1.41 -10.59 11.15
CA GLY A 13 0.16 -9.82 11.13
C GLY A 13 0.06 -8.89 9.91
N LEU A 14 0.83 -9.13 8.85
CA LEU A 14 0.84 -8.32 7.63
C LEU A 14 -0.25 -8.69 6.62
N VAL A 15 -1.07 -9.70 6.91
CA VAL A 15 -2.17 -10.15 6.06
C VAL A 15 -3.49 -9.80 6.71
N SER A 16 -4.30 -8.97 6.02
CA SER A 16 -5.67 -8.62 6.45
C SER A 16 -6.72 -9.44 5.69
N GLN A 17 -6.66 -9.43 4.37
CA GLN A 17 -7.57 -10.18 3.51
C GLN A 17 -6.80 -10.81 2.34
N VAL A 18 -7.24 -11.98 1.90
CA VAL A 18 -6.74 -12.70 0.72
C VAL A 18 -7.93 -13.17 -0.10
N SER A 19 -7.86 -13.04 -1.42
CA SER A 19 -8.98 -13.44 -2.30
C SER A 19 -9.22 -14.95 -2.31
N ASP A 20 -8.16 -15.75 -2.27
CA ASP A 20 -8.17 -17.21 -2.13
C ASP A 20 -6.78 -17.67 -1.66
N LEU A 21 -6.67 -18.01 -0.38
CA LEU A 21 -5.39 -18.36 0.23
C LEU A 21 -4.78 -19.63 -0.37
N ALA A 22 -5.58 -20.67 -0.56
CA ALA A 22 -5.08 -21.97 -1.05
C ALA A 22 -4.58 -21.87 -2.49
N GLN A 23 -5.29 -21.15 -3.34
CA GLN A 23 -4.89 -20.94 -4.73
C GLN A 23 -3.69 -19.98 -4.84
N LEU A 24 -3.65 -18.93 -3.99
CA LEU A 24 -2.50 -18.04 -3.94
C LEU A 24 -1.22 -18.79 -3.52
N GLU A 25 -1.30 -19.68 -2.53
CA GLU A 25 -0.18 -20.51 -2.10
C GLU A 25 0.34 -21.39 -3.24
N GLN A 26 -0.55 -22.02 -3.98
CA GLN A 26 -0.18 -22.83 -5.16
C GLN A 26 0.45 -21.97 -6.26
N LEU A 27 -0.10 -20.80 -6.54
CA LEU A 27 0.42 -19.87 -7.54
C LEU A 27 1.85 -19.42 -7.19
N LEU A 28 2.08 -19.06 -5.95
CA LEU A 28 3.37 -18.58 -5.46
C LEU A 28 4.45 -19.67 -5.43
N ALA A 29 4.14 -20.94 -5.67
CA ALA A 29 5.14 -22.00 -5.82
C ALA A 29 6.09 -21.76 -7.02
N THR A 30 5.71 -20.90 -7.94
CA THR A 30 6.53 -20.44 -9.08
C THR A 30 6.69 -18.92 -9.03
N SER A 31 7.73 -18.41 -9.72
CA SER A 31 7.95 -16.96 -9.78
C SER A 31 6.76 -16.24 -10.40
N GLN A 32 6.25 -15.23 -9.71
CA GLN A 32 5.11 -14.42 -10.11
C GLN A 32 5.50 -12.97 -10.25
N VAL A 33 4.67 -12.20 -10.98
CA VAL A 33 4.74 -10.74 -10.99
C VAL A 33 3.70 -10.21 -10.01
N VAL A 34 4.15 -9.40 -9.04
CA VAL A 34 3.36 -8.86 -7.94
C VAL A 34 3.44 -7.33 -7.98
N TYR A 35 2.30 -6.64 -7.86
CA TYR A 35 2.32 -5.19 -7.89
C TYR A 35 1.62 -4.54 -6.71
N CYS A 36 2.03 -3.32 -6.41
CA CYS A 36 1.33 -2.38 -5.54
C CYS A 36 1.23 -1.01 -6.20
N GLY A 37 0.07 -0.36 -6.08
CA GLY A 37 -0.19 0.98 -6.60
C GLY A 37 0.14 2.06 -5.58
N PHE A 38 0.69 3.19 -6.07
CA PHE A 38 1.03 4.37 -5.28
C PHE A 38 0.51 5.62 -6.00
N ASP A 39 -0.59 6.18 -5.52
CA ASP A 39 -1.13 7.43 -6.07
C ASP A 39 -0.31 8.63 -5.61
N PRO A 40 0.11 9.50 -6.54
CA PRO A 40 0.85 10.71 -6.23
C PRO A 40 -0.08 11.76 -5.61
N THR A 41 -0.18 11.75 -4.28
CA THR A 41 -0.97 12.72 -3.50
C THR A 41 -0.12 13.82 -2.89
N ALA A 42 1.19 13.71 -3.01
CA ALA A 42 2.22 14.67 -2.64
C ALA A 42 3.53 14.32 -3.35
N GLY A 43 4.48 15.25 -3.41
CA GLY A 43 5.82 15.00 -3.97
C GLY A 43 6.74 14.20 -3.03
N SER A 44 6.22 13.27 -2.26
CA SER A 44 6.99 12.29 -1.48
C SER A 44 6.09 11.19 -0.94
N LEU A 45 6.65 10.00 -0.81
CA LEU A 45 6.11 8.94 0.02
C LEU A 45 6.30 9.28 1.51
N HIS A 46 5.44 8.74 2.36
CA HIS A 46 5.57 8.83 3.81
C HIS A 46 5.73 7.44 4.43
N ILE A 47 6.05 7.38 5.70
CA ILE A 47 6.34 6.13 6.43
C ILE A 47 5.25 5.05 6.29
N GLY A 48 3.98 5.43 6.11
CA GLY A 48 2.89 4.49 5.86
C GLY A 48 3.00 3.75 4.52
N HIS A 49 3.68 4.35 3.51
CA HIS A 49 3.96 3.68 2.24
C HIS A 49 5.14 2.69 2.34
N LEU A 50 5.92 2.77 3.42
CA LEU A 50 7.04 1.86 3.60
C LEU A 50 6.57 0.41 3.76
N VAL A 51 5.43 0.17 4.43
CA VAL A 51 4.92 -1.20 4.63
C VAL A 51 4.61 -1.92 3.31
N PRO A 52 3.83 -1.34 2.38
CA PRO A 52 3.64 -1.98 1.07
C PRO A 52 4.92 -2.09 0.25
N LEU A 53 5.87 -1.17 0.36
CA LEU A 53 7.19 -1.30 -0.27
C LEU A 53 7.98 -2.47 0.32
N LEU A 54 8.04 -2.59 1.65
CA LEU A 54 8.67 -3.72 2.33
C LEU A 54 7.97 -5.05 2.02
N MET A 55 6.66 -5.04 1.81
CA MET A 55 5.94 -6.22 1.33
C MET A 55 6.40 -6.62 -0.07
N LEU A 56 6.51 -5.68 -1.02
CA LEU A 56 7.07 -5.95 -2.35
C LEU A 56 8.49 -6.52 -2.26
N LYS A 57 9.31 -6.01 -1.32
CA LYS A 57 10.64 -6.59 -1.06
C LYS A 57 10.55 -8.04 -0.57
N ARG A 58 9.63 -8.37 0.35
CA ARG A 58 9.46 -9.76 0.83
C ARG A 58 9.10 -10.72 -0.31
N PHE A 59 8.24 -10.28 -1.23
CA PHE A 59 7.96 -11.04 -2.44
C PHE A 59 9.18 -11.18 -3.36
N ASN A 60 9.99 -10.11 -3.51
CA ASN A 60 11.21 -10.16 -4.30
C ASN A 60 12.24 -11.11 -3.68
N ASP A 61 12.44 -11.06 -2.36
CA ASP A 61 13.33 -11.98 -1.63
C ASP A 61 12.88 -13.45 -1.76
N ALA A 62 11.58 -13.69 -1.97
CA ALA A 62 11.02 -15.03 -2.24
C ALA A 62 11.12 -15.45 -3.72
N GLY A 63 11.72 -14.64 -4.58
CA GLY A 63 11.95 -14.94 -6.00
C GLY A 63 10.84 -14.47 -6.95
N HIS A 64 9.94 -13.59 -6.49
CA HIS A 64 8.90 -12.98 -7.34
C HIS A 64 9.37 -11.61 -7.86
N LYS A 65 8.79 -11.17 -8.98
CA LYS A 65 9.10 -9.87 -9.59
C LYS A 65 8.20 -8.79 -9.00
N ALA A 66 8.80 -7.74 -8.46
CA ALA A 66 8.08 -6.62 -7.85
C ALA A 66 7.83 -5.49 -8.87
N VAL A 67 6.59 -5.00 -8.91
CA VAL A 67 6.18 -3.85 -9.72
C VAL A 67 5.59 -2.78 -8.80
N ALA A 68 6.08 -1.56 -8.89
CA ALA A 68 5.41 -0.40 -8.32
C ALA A 68 4.69 0.36 -9.43
N LEU A 69 3.37 0.49 -9.30
CA LEU A 69 2.54 1.26 -10.22
C LEU A 69 2.35 2.65 -9.66
N ILE A 70 2.83 3.65 -10.36
CA ILE A 70 2.58 5.05 -9.99
C ILE A 70 1.30 5.53 -10.68
N GLY A 71 0.38 6.06 -9.89
CA GLY A 71 -0.94 6.45 -10.32
C GLY A 71 -0.99 7.82 -11.03
N GLY A 72 -0.28 8.02 -12.13
CA GLY A 72 -0.26 9.30 -12.85
C GLY A 72 -1.63 9.71 -13.42
N ALA A 73 -2.48 8.74 -13.79
CA ALA A 73 -3.86 8.99 -14.18
C ALA A 73 -4.81 8.98 -12.98
N THR A 74 -4.71 7.97 -12.11
CA THR A 74 -5.58 7.84 -10.92
C THR A 74 -5.35 8.96 -9.92
N GLY A 75 -4.14 9.51 -9.83
CA GLY A 75 -3.81 10.68 -9.00
C GLY A 75 -4.51 11.97 -9.42
N LEU A 76 -4.98 12.07 -10.69
CA LEU A 76 -5.80 13.18 -11.15
C LEU A 76 -7.27 13.07 -10.69
N ILE A 77 -7.73 11.88 -10.37
CA ILE A 77 -9.09 11.58 -9.97
C ILE A 77 -9.21 11.53 -8.43
N GLY A 78 -8.30 10.82 -7.78
CA GLY A 78 -8.26 10.61 -6.34
C GLY A 78 -9.14 9.48 -5.84
N ASP A 79 -8.53 8.57 -5.10
CA ASP A 79 -9.22 7.42 -4.49
C ASP A 79 -10.18 7.88 -3.37
N PRO A 80 -11.49 7.56 -3.46
CA PRO A 80 -12.47 7.89 -2.42
C PRO A 80 -12.45 6.94 -1.22
N SER A 81 -11.71 5.84 -1.27
CA SER A 81 -11.76 4.75 -0.28
C SER A 81 -11.52 5.29 1.14
N PHE A 82 -12.54 5.13 2.00
CA PHE A 82 -12.54 5.56 3.40
C PHE A 82 -12.14 7.03 3.65
N LYS A 83 -12.36 7.92 2.68
CA LYS A 83 -12.19 9.37 2.85
C LYS A 83 -13.50 10.02 3.26
N ALA A 84 -13.39 11.01 4.14
CA ALA A 84 -14.56 11.74 4.64
C ALA A 84 -15.06 12.79 3.62
N THR A 85 -14.13 13.40 2.90
CA THR A 85 -14.38 14.51 1.97
C THR A 85 -13.85 14.20 0.58
N GLU A 86 -14.46 14.80 -0.44
CA GLU A 86 -13.93 14.77 -1.80
C GLU A 86 -12.54 15.38 -1.86
N ARG A 87 -11.66 14.79 -2.66
CA ARG A 87 -10.30 15.33 -2.85
C ARG A 87 -10.37 16.56 -3.75
N SER A 88 -9.58 17.58 -3.40
CA SER A 88 -9.28 18.66 -4.35
C SER A 88 -8.51 18.08 -5.54
N LEU A 89 -8.96 18.38 -6.75
CA LEU A 89 -8.27 17.96 -7.96
C LEU A 89 -6.99 18.79 -8.13
N ASN A 90 -5.89 18.11 -8.34
CA ASN A 90 -4.60 18.76 -8.65
C ASN A 90 -4.44 18.98 -10.16
N SER A 91 -3.62 19.97 -10.56
CA SER A 91 -3.32 20.15 -11.96
C SER A 91 -2.50 18.98 -12.51
N LYS A 92 -2.60 18.76 -13.82
CA LYS A 92 -1.85 17.71 -14.52
C LYS A 92 -0.34 17.86 -14.32
N GLU A 93 0.15 19.09 -14.39
CA GLU A 93 1.57 19.44 -14.22
C GLU A 93 2.04 19.09 -12.79
N THR A 94 1.23 19.39 -11.78
CA THR A 94 1.53 19.05 -10.37
C THR A 94 1.64 17.54 -10.20
N VAL A 95 0.67 16.79 -10.71
CA VAL A 95 0.66 15.31 -10.60
C VAL A 95 1.84 14.71 -11.35
N GLN A 96 2.18 15.21 -12.54
CA GLN A 96 3.36 14.76 -13.31
C GLN A 96 4.66 14.99 -12.55
N GLY A 97 4.82 16.14 -11.89
CA GLY A 97 5.96 16.41 -11.02
C GLY A 97 6.06 15.38 -9.87
N TRP A 98 4.94 15.12 -9.20
CA TRP A 98 4.90 14.12 -8.14
C TRP A 98 5.14 12.68 -8.61
N VAL A 99 4.70 12.33 -9.83
CA VAL A 99 5.02 11.03 -10.44
C VAL A 99 6.53 10.85 -10.58
N ALA A 100 7.24 11.87 -11.07
CA ALA A 100 8.69 11.82 -11.20
C ALA A 100 9.38 11.69 -9.83
N ASP A 101 8.93 12.49 -8.85
CA ASP A 101 9.47 12.44 -7.48
C ASP A 101 9.27 11.06 -6.83
N LEU A 102 8.04 10.51 -6.91
CA LEU A 102 7.72 9.21 -6.33
C LEU A 102 8.48 8.08 -7.03
N SER A 103 8.58 8.12 -8.36
CA SER A 103 9.33 7.13 -9.13
C SER A 103 10.79 7.07 -8.69
N SER A 104 11.47 8.23 -8.65
CA SER A 104 12.85 8.34 -8.19
C SER A 104 13.01 7.87 -6.74
N GLN A 105 12.05 8.19 -5.88
CA GLN A 105 12.10 7.81 -4.47
C GLN A 105 11.90 6.30 -4.28
N VAL A 106 10.95 5.67 -5.00
CA VAL A 106 10.77 4.21 -4.97
C VAL A 106 12.04 3.50 -5.42
N GLU A 107 12.65 3.92 -6.52
CA GLU A 107 13.91 3.33 -7.00
C GLU A 107 15.03 3.47 -5.97
N SER A 108 15.23 4.67 -5.44
CA SER A 108 16.31 4.94 -4.48
C SER A 108 16.17 4.17 -3.18
N VAL A 109 14.93 3.97 -2.71
CA VAL A 109 14.64 3.24 -1.48
C VAL A 109 14.69 1.72 -1.69
N MET A 110 14.25 1.23 -2.85
CA MET A 110 14.06 -0.21 -3.06
C MET A 110 15.25 -0.89 -3.72
N ASN A 111 15.78 -0.34 -4.82
CA ASN A 111 16.77 -1.04 -5.66
C ASN A 111 18.04 -1.46 -4.93
N PRO A 112 18.60 -0.70 -3.95
CA PRO A 112 19.76 -1.14 -3.19
C PRO A 112 19.54 -2.42 -2.37
N HIS A 113 18.28 -2.78 -2.14
CA HIS A 113 17.87 -3.87 -1.25
C HIS A 113 17.15 -5.02 -1.95
N LEU A 114 17.07 -5.00 -3.28
CA LEU A 114 16.39 -6.01 -4.07
C LEU A 114 17.40 -6.86 -4.85
N SER A 115 17.09 -8.15 -5.03
CA SER A 115 17.85 -9.05 -5.89
C SER A 115 17.67 -8.72 -7.37
N GLU A 116 16.46 -8.35 -7.78
CA GLU A 116 16.12 -7.78 -9.08
C GLU A 116 15.53 -6.39 -8.88
N PRO A 117 15.91 -5.36 -9.66
CA PRO A 117 15.37 -4.02 -9.55
C PRO A 117 13.85 -4.01 -9.67
N ILE A 118 13.20 -3.13 -8.90
CA ILE A 118 11.76 -2.94 -8.99
C ILE A 118 11.37 -2.39 -10.36
N GLN A 119 10.33 -2.95 -10.97
CA GLN A 119 9.79 -2.40 -12.21
C GLN A 119 8.84 -1.25 -11.89
N LEU A 120 9.12 -0.09 -12.43
CA LEU A 120 8.21 1.06 -12.36
C LEU A 120 7.27 1.07 -13.56
N LYS A 121 5.99 1.33 -13.29
CA LYS A 121 4.96 1.59 -14.29
C LYS A 121 4.17 2.83 -13.91
N ASN A 122 3.68 3.54 -14.92
CA ASN A 122 2.81 4.70 -14.74
C ASN A 122 1.49 4.43 -15.47
N ASN A 123 0.36 4.48 -14.76
CA ASN A 123 -0.92 4.21 -15.41
C ASN A 123 -1.35 5.31 -16.40
N ALA A 124 -0.76 6.50 -16.37
CA ALA A 124 -0.94 7.49 -17.41
C ALA A 124 -0.49 7.01 -18.79
N ASP A 125 0.44 6.04 -18.88
CA ASP A 125 0.98 5.52 -20.14
C ASP A 125 -0.10 4.82 -20.98
N TRP A 126 -1.05 4.15 -20.35
CA TRP A 126 -2.16 3.49 -21.06
C TRP A 126 -3.44 4.31 -21.07
N PHE A 127 -3.72 5.13 -20.06
CA PHE A 127 -4.93 5.94 -20.05
C PHE A 127 -4.89 7.12 -21.03
N SER A 128 -3.70 7.66 -21.35
CA SER A 128 -3.56 8.78 -22.29
C SER A 128 -3.94 8.44 -23.74
N GLY A 129 -3.96 7.15 -24.09
CA GLY A 129 -4.29 6.68 -25.44
C GLY A 129 -5.68 6.02 -25.56
N ILE A 130 -6.50 6.02 -24.50
CA ILE A 130 -7.82 5.38 -24.53
C ILE A 130 -8.89 6.42 -24.85
N GLU A 131 -9.64 6.18 -25.94
CA GLU A 131 -10.83 6.98 -26.24
C GLU A 131 -11.92 6.70 -25.19
N VAL A 132 -12.58 7.75 -24.72
CA VAL A 132 -13.55 7.67 -23.62
C VAL A 132 -14.72 6.71 -23.93
N LEU A 133 -15.19 6.71 -25.18
CA LEU A 133 -16.29 5.82 -25.59
C LEU A 133 -15.85 4.36 -25.61
N ASP A 134 -14.63 4.09 -26.02
CA ASP A 134 -14.06 2.73 -26.00
C ASP A 134 -13.88 2.24 -24.56
N PHE A 135 -13.42 3.11 -23.66
CA PHE A 135 -13.30 2.77 -22.25
C PHE A 135 -14.67 2.40 -21.64
N PHE A 136 -15.70 3.18 -21.86
CA PHE A 136 -17.04 2.85 -21.33
C PHE A 136 -17.64 1.60 -21.99
N ARG A 137 -17.45 1.42 -23.30
CA ARG A 137 -17.95 0.25 -24.03
C ARG A 137 -17.24 -1.04 -23.57
N ASP A 138 -15.92 -1.02 -23.43
CA ASP A 138 -15.13 -2.23 -23.28
C ASP A 138 -14.80 -2.54 -21.82
N VAL A 139 -14.65 -1.52 -20.98
CA VAL A 139 -14.39 -1.66 -19.54
C VAL A 139 -15.68 -1.44 -18.74
N GLY A 140 -16.34 -0.31 -18.95
CA GLY A 140 -17.51 0.11 -18.16
C GLY A 140 -18.65 -0.92 -18.15
N LYS A 141 -18.90 -1.62 -19.27
CA LYS A 141 -19.93 -2.68 -19.39
C LYS A 141 -19.77 -3.83 -18.38
N HIS A 142 -18.59 -4.01 -17.81
CA HIS A 142 -18.31 -5.08 -16.86
C HIS A 142 -18.64 -4.70 -15.42
N PHE A 143 -18.96 -3.44 -15.15
CA PHE A 143 -19.28 -2.93 -13.82
C PHE A 143 -20.78 -2.73 -13.64
N SER A 144 -21.35 -3.41 -12.66
CA SER A 144 -22.73 -3.23 -12.26
C SER A 144 -22.86 -2.08 -11.27
N ILE A 145 -23.64 -1.06 -11.59
CA ILE A 145 -23.92 0.07 -10.69
C ILE A 145 -24.45 -0.44 -9.34
N ASN A 146 -25.36 -1.41 -9.34
CA ASN A 146 -25.89 -1.99 -8.10
C ASN A 146 -24.80 -2.59 -7.22
N ASN A 147 -23.83 -3.28 -7.81
CA ASN A 147 -22.69 -3.84 -7.06
C ASN A 147 -21.75 -2.75 -6.55
N MET A 148 -21.53 -1.70 -7.34
CA MET A 148 -20.66 -0.59 -6.94
C MET A 148 -21.28 0.21 -5.79
N ILE A 149 -22.58 0.54 -5.84
CA ILE A 149 -23.29 1.24 -4.77
C ILE A 149 -23.34 0.42 -3.46
N ASN A 150 -23.36 -0.91 -3.59
CA ASN A 150 -23.43 -1.80 -2.43
C ASN A 150 -22.08 -1.99 -1.70
N ARG A 151 -20.98 -1.44 -2.20
CA ARG A 151 -19.70 -1.48 -1.48
C ARG A 151 -19.76 -0.63 -0.23
N GLU A 152 -19.14 -1.11 0.84
CA GLU A 152 -19.17 -0.45 2.14
C GLU A 152 -18.63 0.99 2.08
N SER A 153 -17.51 1.20 1.41
CA SER A 153 -16.92 2.53 1.23
C SER A 153 -17.83 3.52 0.49
N VAL A 154 -18.61 3.03 -0.48
CA VAL A 154 -19.59 3.84 -1.22
C VAL A 154 -20.83 4.10 -0.39
N LYS A 155 -21.38 3.07 0.29
CA LYS A 155 -22.54 3.20 1.18
C LYS A 155 -22.32 4.25 2.26
N GLN A 156 -21.16 4.20 2.92
CA GLN A 156 -20.79 5.17 3.96
C GLN A 156 -20.78 6.61 3.45
N ARG A 157 -20.37 6.82 2.19
CA ARG A 157 -20.37 8.15 1.56
C ARG A 157 -21.79 8.59 1.18
N LEU A 158 -22.60 7.70 0.59
CA LEU A 158 -23.99 8.00 0.20
C LEU A 158 -24.91 8.27 1.39
N GLN A 159 -24.63 7.76 2.57
CA GLN A 159 -25.40 7.99 3.80
C GLN A 159 -25.13 9.35 4.44
N ARG A 160 -24.16 10.12 3.97
CA ARG A 160 -23.81 11.43 4.53
C ARG A 160 -24.68 12.51 3.87
N PRO A 161 -25.46 13.29 4.64
CA PRO A 161 -26.42 14.24 4.08
C PRO A 161 -25.76 15.41 3.35
N ASP A 162 -24.54 15.81 3.76
CA ASP A 162 -23.90 17.04 3.29
C ASP A 162 -22.80 16.83 2.26
N GLN A 163 -22.41 15.61 1.94
CA GLN A 163 -21.28 15.29 1.05
C GLN A 163 -21.55 14.04 0.23
N GLY A 164 -22.12 14.23 -0.95
CA GLY A 164 -22.30 13.17 -1.94
C GLY A 164 -20.98 12.58 -2.44
N LEU A 165 -21.08 11.57 -3.28
CA LEU A 165 -19.99 11.00 -4.04
C LEU A 165 -20.08 11.49 -5.46
N SER A 166 -19.06 12.20 -5.98
CA SER A 166 -19.03 12.62 -7.37
C SER A 166 -18.88 11.42 -8.31
N PHE A 167 -19.35 11.57 -9.55
CA PHE A 167 -19.13 10.54 -10.57
C PHE A 167 -17.63 10.28 -10.79
N THR A 168 -16.81 11.31 -10.67
CA THR A 168 -15.34 11.21 -10.77
C THR A 168 -14.79 10.25 -9.73
N GLU A 169 -15.06 10.48 -8.45
CA GLU A 169 -14.65 9.58 -7.38
C GLU A 169 -15.28 8.18 -7.52
N PHE A 170 -16.56 8.10 -7.89
CA PHE A 170 -17.25 6.83 -8.09
C PHE A 170 -16.63 5.97 -9.18
N SER A 171 -16.12 6.59 -10.25
CA SER A 171 -15.48 5.92 -11.38
C SER A 171 -14.05 5.45 -11.09
N TYR A 172 -13.41 5.92 -10.02
CA TYR A 172 -12.02 5.55 -9.67
C TYR A 172 -11.78 4.03 -9.70
N THR A 173 -12.71 3.25 -9.18
CA THR A 173 -12.59 1.79 -9.16
C THR A 173 -12.44 1.15 -10.54
N LEU A 174 -13.00 1.76 -11.59
CA LEU A 174 -12.86 1.28 -12.97
C LEU A 174 -11.42 1.42 -13.44
N LEU A 175 -10.78 2.55 -13.09
CA LEU A 175 -9.40 2.84 -13.47
C LEU A 175 -8.45 1.86 -12.80
N GLN A 176 -8.49 1.71 -11.49
CA GLN A 176 -7.63 0.78 -10.77
C GLN A 176 -7.89 -0.69 -11.18
N SER A 177 -9.13 -1.04 -11.50
CA SER A 177 -9.42 -2.39 -12.01
C SER A 177 -8.80 -2.63 -13.39
N TYR A 178 -8.82 -1.61 -14.24
CA TYR A 178 -8.19 -1.68 -15.56
C TYR A 178 -6.66 -1.76 -15.44
N ASP A 179 -6.06 -1.07 -14.47
CA ASP A 179 -4.62 -1.19 -14.18
C ASP A 179 -4.21 -2.66 -13.96
N PHE A 180 -4.98 -3.40 -13.17
CA PHE A 180 -4.67 -4.81 -12.93
C PHE A 180 -4.78 -5.64 -14.22
N ALA A 181 -5.85 -5.47 -14.99
CA ALA A 181 -6.03 -6.17 -16.26
C ALA A 181 -4.90 -5.83 -17.26
N LYS A 182 -4.47 -4.56 -17.28
CA LYS A 182 -3.40 -4.09 -18.15
C LYS A 182 -2.03 -4.67 -17.73
N LEU A 183 -1.69 -4.59 -16.45
CA LEU A 183 -0.46 -5.19 -15.92
C LEU A 183 -0.44 -6.72 -16.10
N ASN A 184 -1.59 -7.38 -15.97
CA ASN A 184 -1.69 -8.82 -16.27
C ASN A 184 -1.41 -9.10 -17.74
N SER A 185 -2.01 -8.36 -18.68
CA SER A 185 -1.81 -8.59 -20.12
C SER A 185 -0.39 -8.26 -20.59
N GLU A 186 0.27 -7.24 -20.00
CA GLU A 186 1.60 -6.79 -20.44
C GLU A 186 2.74 -7.54 -19.76
N LEU A 187 2.61 -7.83 -18.47
CA LEU A 187 3.70 -8.36 -17.63
C LEU A 187 3.40 -9.74 -17.07
N GLY A 188 2.21 -10.29 -17.30
CA GLY A 188 1.76 -11.51 -16.62
C GLY A 188 1.53 -11.29 -15.11
N CYS A 189 1.23 -10.05 -14.70
CA CYS A 189 1.01 -9.73 -13.28
C CYS A 189 -0.17 -10.54 -12.73
N SER A 190 0.06 -11.29 -11.67
CA SER A 190 -0.89 -12.25 -11.12
C SER A 190 -1.35 -11.94 -9.70
N VAL A 191 -0.65 -11.01 -9.01
CA VAL A 191 -0.99 -10.63 -7.62
C VAL A 191 -0.98 -9.12 -7.46
N GLN A 192 -2.05 -8.58 -6.85
CA GLN A 192 -2.12 -7.20 -6.39
C GLN A 192 -2.02 -7.14 -4.87
N ILE A 193 -1.14 -6.27 -4.37
CA ILE A 193 -1.04 -5.92 -2.95
C ILE A 193 -1.60 -4.51 -2.74
N GLY A 194 -2.23 -4.26 -1.59
CA GLY A 194 -2.69 -2.93 -1.21
C GLY A 194 -3.03 -2.86 0.27
N GLY A 195 -3.35 -1.67 0.77
CA GLY A 195 -3.93 -1.50 2.10
C GLY A 195 -5.33 -2.13 2.19
N ASN A 196 -5.80 -2.41 3.38
CA ASN A 196 -7.13 -3.02 3.58
C ASN A 196 -8.28 -2.13 3.06
N ASP A 197 -8.06 -0.83 2.98
CA ASP A 197 -8.97 0.12 2.34
C ASP A 197 -9.12 -0.09 0.82
N GLN A 198 -8.17 -0.77 0.19
CA GLN A 198 -8.15 -1.09 -1.24
C GLN A 198 -8.88 -2.38 -1.61
N TRP A 199 -9.37 -3.15 -0.64
CA TRP A 199 -9.95 -4.48 -0.89
C TRP A 199 -11.04 -4.47 -1.98
N GLY A 200 -11.97 -3.52 -1.91
CA GLY A 200 -13.04 -3.39 -2.90
C GLY A 200 -12.52 -3.12 -4.32
N ASN A 201 -11.48 -2.30 -4.47
CA ASN A 201 -10.86 -2.02 -5.76
C ASN A 201 -10.09 -3.25 -6.27
N ILE A 202 -9.35 -3.94 -5.39
CA ILE A 202 -8.60 -5.17 -5.73
C ILE A 202 -9.52 -6.26 -6.24
N VAL A 203 -10.62 -6.56 -5.52
CA VAL A 203 -11.61 -7.58 -5.95
C VAL A 203 -12.23 -7.22 -7.30
N SER A 204 -12.46 -5.93 -7.56
CA SER A 204 -12.97 -5.50 -8.87
C SER A 204 -11.95 -5.67 -9.98
N GLY A 205 -10.67 -5.43 -9.69
CA GLY A 205 -9.57 -5.69 -10.61
C GLY A 205 -9.45 -7.17 -10.95
N ILE A 206 -9.60 -8.06 -9.95
CA ILE A 206 -9.62 -9.51 -10.15
C ILE A 206 -10.78 -9.92 -11.10
N ASP A 207 -12.01 -9.42 -10.84
CA ASP A 207 -13.16 -9.75 -11.68
C ASP A 207 -13.00 -9.20 -13.11
N LEU A 208 -12.51 -7.97 -13.26
CA LEU A 208 -12.27 -7.36 -14.57
C LEU A 208 -11.20 -8.14 -15.35
N THR A 209 -10.08 -8.48 -14.72
CA THR A 209 -9.01 -9.26 -15.36
C THR A 209 -9.51 -10.62 -15.84
N ARG A 210 -10.31 -11.30 -15.02
CA ARG A 210 -10.96 -12.54 -15.41
C ARG A 210 -11.87 -12.36 -16.64
N ARG A 211 -12.61 -11.26 -16.71
CA ARG A 211 -13.55 -10.97 -17.82
C ARG A 211 -12.82 -10.60 -19.10
N LEU A 212 -11.79 -9.75 -19.03
CA LEU A 212 -11.06 -9.25 -20.18
C LEU A 212 -10.03 -10.26 -20.68
N ASN A 213 -9.15 -10.74 -19.79
CA ASN A 213 -7.97 -11.52 -20.14
C ASN A 213 -8.21 -13.03 -20.03
N LYS A 214 -9.34 -13.48 -19.44
CA LYS A 214 -9.62 -14.90 -19.14
C LYS A 214 -8.55 -15.53 -18.23
N GLN A 215 -7.90 -14.72 -17.41
CA GLN A 215 -6.87 -15.12 -16.45
C GLN A 215 -7.39 -15.00 -15.03
N THR A 216 -7.01 -15.94 -14.17
CA THR A 216 -7.26 -15.85 -12.73
C THR A 216 -6.07 -15.15 -12.07
N VAL A 217 -6.37 -14.11 -11.30
CA VAL A 217 -5.39 -13.34 -10.54
C VAL A 217 -5.86 -13.18 -9.10
N TYR A 218 -4.97 -12.79 -8.21
CA TYR A 218 -5.23 -12.79 -6.77
C TYR A 218 -4.90 -11.44 -6.14
N GLY A 219 -5.50 -11.21 -4.99
CA GLY A 219 -5.26 -10.02 -4.19
C GLY A 219 -4.98 -10.35 -2.75
N LEU A 220 -4.10 -9.56 -2.15
CA LEU A 220 -3.75 -9.61 -0.73
C LEU A 220 -3.73 -8.19 -0.17
N THR A 221 -4.34 -7.98 1.00
CA THR A 221 -4.32 -6.68 1.66
C THR A 221 -3.54 -6.71 2.97
N LEU A 222 -2.90 -5.57 3.23
CA LEU A 222 -2.18 -5.25 4.44
C LEU A 222 -3.11 -4.58 5.45
N PRO A 223 -2.93 -4.80 6.75
CA PRO A 223 -3.68 -4.08 7.76
C PRO A 223 -3.37 -2.57 7.69
N LEU A 224 -4.31 -1.76 8.13
CA LEU A 224 -4.05 -0.36 8.40
C LEU A 224 -3.17 -0.28 9.66
N ILE A 225 -2.00 0.31 9.51
CA ILE A 225 -1.09 0.47 10.65
C ILE A 225 -1.62 1.59 11.55
N THR A 226 -1.96 1.23 12.77
CA THR A 226 -2.36 2.13 13.84
C THR A 226 -1.41 2.00 15.01
N LYS A 227 -1.34 3.02 15.83
CA LYS A 227 -0.70 2.95 17.14
C LYS A 227 -1.62 2.21 18.14
N SER A 228 -1.08 1.86 19.28
CA SER A 228 -1.81 1.25 20.40
C SER A 228 -2.97 2.12 20.90
N ASP A 229 -2.87 3.45 20.77
CA ASP A 229 -3.92 4.41 21.08
C ASP A 229 -5.03 4.49 20.00
N GLY A 230 -4.94 3.70 18.92
CA GLY A 230 -5.87 3.67 17.80
C GLY A 230 -5.66 4.78 16.77
N THR A 231 -4.70 5.67 16.96
CA THR A 231 -4.38 6.72 15.98
C THR A 231 -3.63 6.15 14.78
N LYS A 232 -3.74 6.81 13.61
CA LYS A 232 -3.04 6.38 12.41
C LYS A 232 -1.54 6.59 12.56
N PHE A 233 -0.76 5.52 12.33
CA PHE A 233 0.69 5.57 12.34
C PHE A 233 1.24 6.52 11.26
N GLY A 234 2.32 7.23 11.60
CA GLY A 234 2.98 8.15 10.67
C GLY A 234 2.34 9.53 10.55
N LYS A 235 1.24 9.80 11.29
CA LYS A 235 0.70 11.15 11.48
C LYS A 235 1.13 11.65 12.86
N THR A 236 1.78 12.81 12.89
CA THR A 236 2.17 13.53 14.10
C THR A 236 1.47 14.90 14.11
N GLU A 237 1.52 15.62 15.21
CA GLU A 237 1.06 17.02 15.29
C GLU A 237 1.74 17.91 14.23
N GLY A 238 2.98 17.59 13.84
CA GLY A 238 3.75 18.25 12.78
C GLY A 238 3.49 17.72 11.36
N GLY A 239 2.47 16.88 11.14
CA GLY A 239 2.12 16.30 9.83
C GLY A 239 2.66 14.89 9.61
N ALA A 240 2.78 14.47 8.35
CA ALA A 240 3.29 13.16 7.99
C ALA A 240 4.82 13.05 8.14
N ILE A 241 5.29 11.86 8.48
CA ILE A 241 6.72 11.51 8.43
C ILE A 241 7.05 11.07 7.01
N TRP A 242 7.78 11.94 6.30
CA TRP A 242 8.11 11.76 4.90
C TRP A 242 9.38 10.93 4.73
N LEU A 243 9.47 10.18 3.62
CA LEU A 243 10.70 9.48 3.24
C LEU A 243 11.71 10.39 2.54
N ASP A 244 11.29 11.59 2.11
CA ASP A 244 12.18 12.61 1.57
C ASP A 244 12.93 13.32 2.70
N PRO A 245 14.28 13.25 2.74
CA PRO A 245 15.09 13.88 3.79
C PRO A 245 14.99 15.43 3.81
N LYS A 246 14.50 16.05 2.71
CA LYS A 246 14.24 17.48 2.65
C LYS A 246 12.95 17.87 3.40
N LYS A 247 11.99 16.94 3.52
CA LYS A 247 10.70 17.15 4.20
C LYS A 247 10.73 16.65 5.64
N THR A 248 11.40 15.53 5.89
CA THR A 248 11.66 15.00 7.23
C THR A 248 13.14 14.68 7.33
N SER A 249 13.89 15.45 8.14
CA SER A 249 15.33 15.22 8.28
C SER A 249 15.63 13.80 8.81
N PRO A 250 16.80 13.21 8.48
CA PRO A 250 17.19 11.90 9.00
C PRO A 250 17.14 11.83 10.53
N TYR A 251 17.52 12.91 11.22
CA TYR A 251 17.42 13.01 12.66
C TYR A 251 15.95 12.91 13.14
N ARG A 252 15.04 13.67 12.53
CA ARG A 252 13.61 13.63 12.89
C ARG A 252 12.99 12.25 12.57
N PHE A 253 13.41 11.61 11.48
CA PHE A 253 12.98 10.27 11.13
C PHE A 253 13.47 9.24 12.16
N TYR A 254 14.73 9.36 12.62
CA TYR A 254 15.27 8.53 13.68
C TYR A 254 14.53 8.74 15.01
N GLN A 255 14.33 10.01 15.42
CA GLN A 255 13.61 10.35 16.63
C GLN A 255 12.15 9.86 16.63
N PHE A 256 11.51 9.81 15.47
CA PHE A 256 10.17 9.25 15.36
C PHE A 256 10.10 7.77 15.76
N TRP A 257 11.12 6.98 15.40
CA TRP A 257 11.20 5.58 15.81
C TRP A 257 11.60 5.43 17.27
N LEU A 258 12.54 6.24 17.73
CA LEU A 258 13.02 6.20 19.12
C LEU A 258 11.91 6.56 20.13
N ASN A 259 11.01 7.46 19.75
CA ASN A 259 9.90 7.90 20.58
C ASN A 259 8.57 7.18 20.28
N CYS A 260 8.60 5.96 19.76
CA CYS A 260 7.39 5.16 19.65
C CYS A 260 7.01 4.61 21.04
N ASP A 261 5.70 4.43 21.25
CA ASP A 261 5.22 3.83 22.48
C ASP A 261 5.69 2.38 22.61
N ASP A 262 6.06 1.96 23.81
CA ASP A 262 6.57 0.61 24.09
C ASP A 262 5.60 -0.48 23.65
N ALA A 263 4.30 -0.24 23.81
CA ALA A 263 3.24 -1.15 23.35
C ALA A 263 3.23 -1.37 21.82
N ASP A 264 3.85 -0.48 21.04
CA ASP A 264 3.90 -0.55 19.59
C ASP A 264 5.18 -1.19 19.04
N VAL A 265 6.25 -1.24 19.85
CA VAL A 265 7.59 -1.64 19.42
C VAL A 265 7.59 -2.98 18.67
N TYR A 266 7.00 -4.02 19.27
CA TYR A 266 7.04 -5.37 18.68
C TYR A 266 6.21 -5.49 17.40
N ASN A 267 5.09 -4.77 17.32
CA ASN A 267 4.33 -4.68 16.10
C ASN A 267 5.13 -3.98 14.99
N PHE A 268 5.85 -2.90 15.33
CA PHE A 268 6.69 -2.21 14.36
C PHE A 268 7.90 -3.04 13.95
N LEU A 269 8.51 -3.81 14.86
CA LEU A 269 9.54 -4.78 14.50
C LEU A 269 9.02 -5.81 13.49
N ARG A 270 7.81 -6.34 13.69
CA ARG A 270 7.18 -7.29 12.76
C ARG A 270 6.91 -6.67 11.39
N PHE A 271 6.48 -5.41 11.34
CA PHE A 271 6.05 -4.76 10.09
C PHE A 271 7.21 -4.17 9.30
N TYR A 272 8.15 -3.54 9.98
CA TYR A 272 9.17 -2.69 9.37
C TYR A 272 10.57 -3.30 9.33
N THR A 273 10.79 -4.49 9.90
CA THR A 273 12.09 -5.16 9.89
C THR A 273 12.04 -6.50 9.16
N PHE A 274 13.23 -7.02 8.85
CA PHE A 274 13.44 -8.37 8.31
C PHE A 274 14.01 -9.34 9.36
N LEU A 275 13.99 -8.96 10.65
CA LEU A 275 14.27 -9.89 11.75
C LEU A 275 13.32 -11.09 11.65
N SER A 276 13.81 -12.28 11.91
CA SER A 276 12.93 -13.45 12.00
C SER A 276 11.96 -13.33 13.17
N ILE A 277 10.83 -14.01 13.09
CA ILE A 277 9.86 -14.04 14.20
C ILE A 277 10.52 -14.49 15.50
N LYS A 278 11.41 -15.49 15.45
CA LYS A 278 12.15 -15.98 16.62
C LYS A 278 13.08 -14.92 17.23
N GLU A 279 13.72 -14.08 16.40
CA GLU A 279 14.53 -12.97 16.90
C GLU A 279 13.66 -11.94 17.58
N ILE A 280 12.49 -11.60 17.00
CA ILE A 280 11.55 -10.65 17.60
C ILE A 280 11.01 -11.20 18.93
N GLU A 281 10.60 -12.46 18.98
CA GLU A 281 10.15 -13.14 20.20
C GLU A 281 11.24 -13.20 21.29
N ALA A 282 12.50 -13.40 20.89
CA ALA A 282 13.63 -13.38 21.81
C ALA A 282 13.89 -11.97 22.37
N ILE A 283 13.74 -10.93 21.55
CA ILE A 283 13.82 -9.53 22.00
C ILE A 283 12.69 -9.27 22.99
N GLU A 284 11.44 -9.59 22.62
CA GLU A 284 10.25 -9.41 23.46
C GLU A 284 10.39 -10.12 24.82
N ALA A 285 10.90 -11.35 24.84
CA ALA A 285 11.11 -12.10 26.08
C ALA A 285 12.21 -11.51 26.97
N ASN A 286 13.24 -10.93 26.39
CA ASN A 286 14.33 -10.32 27.13
C ASN A 286 14.00 -8.89 27.63
N ASP A 287 13.17 -8.15 26.89
CA ASP A 287 12.82 -6.77 27.22
C ASP A 287 11.85 -6.61 28.39
N ILE A 288 11.10 -7.66 28.74
CA ILE A 288 10.26 -7.68 29.95
C ILE A 288 11.11 -7.36 31.20
N THR A 289 12.43 -7.42 31.10
CA THR A 289 13.33 -7.22 32.23
C THR A 289 14.37 -6.11 32.11
N SER A 290 14.65 -5.49 30.97
CA SER A 290 15.85 -4.63 30.91
C SER A 290 15.90 -3.44 29.97
N CYS A 291 15.18 -3.36 28.86
CA CYS A 291 15.46 -2.30 27.90
C CYS A 291 14.54 -1.08 28.00
N LEU A 292 13.26 -1.31 28.27
CA LEU A 292 12.26 -0.24 28.37
C LEU A 292 12.34 0.48 29.72
N LEU A 293 12.67 -0.27 30.80
CA LEU A 293 12.96 0.31 32.11
C LEU A 293 14.24 1.17 32.10
N TYR A 294 15.24 0.80 31.29
CA TYR A 294 16.50 1.55 31.22
C TYR A 294 16.37 2.90 30.50
N THR A 295 15.45 3.03 29.55
CA THR A 295 15.17 4.30 28.87
C THR A 295 14.29 5.23 29.71
N SER A 296 13.39 4.71 30.55
CA SER A 296 12.62 5.52 31.51
C SER A 296 13.48 5.99 32.69
N ASP A 297 14.32 5.12 33.23
CA ASP A 297 15.23 5.49 34.34
C ASP A 297 16.28 6.52 33.90
N ALA A 298 16.79 6.46 32.64
CA ALA A 298 17.72 7.44 32.13
C ALA A 298 17.09 8.84 31.88
N ALA A 299 15.76 8.91 31.76
CA ALA A 299 15.03 10.17 31.66
C ALA A 299 14.75 10.79 33.05
N ASP A 300 14.57 9.98 34.09
CA ASP A 300 14.34 10.43 35.47
C ASP A 300 15.63 10.89 36.14
N ASP A 301 16.79 10.33 35.78
CA ASP A 301 18.10 10.76 36.31
C ASP A 301 18.58 12.10 35.75
N GLY A 302 17.91 12.69 34.77
CA GLY A 302 18.22 13.99 34.16
C GLY A 302 17.76 15.23 34.94
N GLU A 303 16.98 15.08 36.01
CA GLU A 303 16.50 16.19 36.84
C GLU A 303 17.34 16.51 38.09
N SER A 304 18.53 15.98 38.18
CA SER A 304 19.44 16.22 39.31
C SER A 304 20.80 16.79 38.87
N VAL A 305 20.80 17.99 38.20
CA VAL A 305 21.98 18.91 38.22
C VAL A 305 21.50 20.34 38.05
#